data_d7924b45466a8fb94e6fa9e007ad79de
#
_entry.id   d7924b45466a8fb94e6fa9e007ad79de
#
_cell.length_a   1.000
_cell.length_b   1.000
_cell.length_c   1.000
_cell.angle_alpha   90.00
_cell.angle_beta   90.00
_cell.angle_gamma   90.00
#
_symmetry.space_group_name_H-M   'P 1'
#
loop_
_entity.id
_entity.type
_entity.pdbx_description
1 polymer ?
#
loop_
_entity_poly.entity_id
_entity_poly.type
_entity_poly.pdbx_seq_one_letter_code
_entity_poly.pdbx_strand_id
1 'polypeptide(L)'
;MKKIFLALAALATMAAVSCVKDEQYPGATEPEPEPEIVYDYSGLVLNELCGLGEDNEKFIELFNNGSEDVDLAGVTINKDEELAWTGKKGQVIKAGEVFAIVGAKGTTEDGFSTGFSAKKTVIVELFDPAGKKLDTFQRGEKGEGWGGGLDLVEGSWSRIPDGTGKFLVAEATPGALNSTTGTEDPTLVGNGEIVLPEAPLTVVLNELYGAGEDEEKFFELYNPSDKEVSLAGYTINKDEELCWTGADDLKIAAKGFYLILGAKGTTEDGFSSGFSAKKTVIVELFDANGNKLDTFQRGDKGEGWGAGLDLWAGSWSRIPDGTGDFMMTESVTGGAANNGEGAVADPNVK
;
A
#
# COMPACT_ATOMS: atom_id res chain seq x y z
N MET A 1 -48.48 22.91 39.73
CA MET A 1 -48.90 21.53 40.00
C MET A 1 -49.82 21.05 38.89
N LYS A 2 -49.38 20.22 37.98
CA LYS A 2 -50.17 19.24 37.21
C LYS A 2 -49.17 18.46 36.36
N LYS A 3 -48.94 17.21 36.76
CA LYS A 3 -48.13 16.22 36.03
C LYS A 3 -49.00 15.68 34.88
N ILE A 4 -48.45 15.65 33.68
CA ILE A 4 -49.06 14.96 32.54
C ILE A 4 -48.17 13.74 32.25
N PHE A 5 -48.74 12.55 32.46
CA PHE A 5 -48.17 11.28 32.04
C PHE A 5 -48.51 11.06 30.56
N LEU A 6 -47.51 10.81 29.74
CA LEU A 6 -47.72 10.35 28.37
C LEU A 6 -47.64 8.81 28.36
N ALA A 7 -48.76 8.18 28.03
CA ALA A 7 -48.87 6.74 27.88
C ALA A 7 -48.41 6.30 26.51
N LEU A 8 -47.49 5.35 26.48
CA LEU A 8 -47.01 4.69 25.26
C LEU A 8 -48.04 3.60 24.89
N ALA A 9 -48.72 3.73 23.77
CA ALA A 9 -49.63 2.72 23.23
C ALA A 9 -48.80 1.76 22.35
N ALA A 10 -48.63 0.52 22.82
CA ALA A 10 -48.08 -0.57 22.02
C ALA A 10 -49.18 -1.13 21.09
N LEU A 11 -48.98 -1.02 19.79
CA LEU A 11 -49.85 -1.63 18.79
C LEU A 11 -49.34 -3.07 18.51
N ALA A 12 -50.06 -4.05 19.02
CA ALA A 12 -49.83 -5.45 18.70
C ALA A 12 -50.59 -5.83 17.43
N THR A 13 -49.89 -6.08 16.34
CA THR A 13 -50.46 -6.65 15.12
C THR A 13 -50.42 -8.19 15.24
N MET A 14 -51.59 -8.80 15.38
CA MET A 14 -51.74 -10.25 15.26
C MET A 14 -51.58 -10.65 13.81
N ALA A 15 -50.49 -11.41 13.50
CA ALA A 15 -50.36 -12.10 12.23
C ALA A 15 -51.11 -13.44 12.34
N ALA A 16 -52.09 -13.64 11.47
CA ALA A 16 -52.78 -14.93 11.32
C ALA A 16 -51.81 -15.94 10.70
N VAL A 17 -51.54 -17.01 11.45
CA VAL A 17 -50.77 -18.17 10.95
C VAL A 17 -51.69 -18.99 10.04
N SER A 18 -51.42 -18.93 8.74
CA SER A 18 -51.95 -19.88 7.76
C SER A 18 -50.98 -21.08 7.69
N CYS A 19 -51.41 -22.24 8.13
CA CYS A 19 -50.66 -23.49 7.94
C CYS A 19 -50.73 -23.91 6.47
N VAL A 20 -49.67 -23.57 5.71
CA VAL A 20 -49.33 -24.25 4.45
C VAL A 20 -48.19 -25.23 4.81
N LYS A 21 -48.35 -26.50 4.41
CA LYS A 21 -47.29 -27.49 4.54
C LYS A 21 -46.15 -27.06 3.63
N ASP A 22 -45.08 -26.51 4.22
CA ASP A 22 -43.85 -26.19 3.53
C ASP A 22 -43.17 -27.50 3.10
N GLU A 23 -43.08 -27.70 1.78
CA GLU A 23 -42.05 -28.57 1.23
C GLU A 23 -40.71 -27.94 1.57
N GLN A 24 -39.90 -28.71 2.28
CA GLN A 24 -38.58 -28.31 2.77
C GLN A 24 -37.65 -28.08 1.57
N TYR A 25 -37.58 -26.82 1.07
CA TYR A 25 -36.50 -26.42 0.19
C TYR A 25 -35.18 -26.55 0.97
N PRO A 26 -34.16 -27.23 0.42
CA PRO A 26 -32.82 -27.19 1.04
C PRO A 26 -32.42 -25.73 1.21
N GLY A 27 -32.19 -25.34 2.47
CA GLY A 27 -31.95 -23.95 2.84
C GLY A 27 -30.90 -23.31 1.93
N ALA A 28 -31.24 -22.16 1.37
CA ALA A 28 -30.24 -21.26 0.85
C ALA A 28 -29.29 -20.95 2.01
N THR A 29 -28.07 -21.43 1.94
CA THR A 29 -27.00 -20.95 2.80
C THR A 29 -26.94 -19.46 2.57
N GLU A 30 -27.16 -18.64 3.62
CA GLU A 30 -26.82 -17.23 3.55
C GLU A 30 -25.39 -17.14 3.02
N PRO A 31 -25.12 -16.27 2.02
CA PRO A 31 -23.76 -16.08 1.54
C PRO A 31 -22.89 -15.72 2.75
N GLU A 32 -21.79 -16.43 2.93
CA GLU A 32 -20.79 -16.02 3.93
C GLU A 32 -20.47 -14.53 3.70
N PRO A 33 -20.41 -13.73 4.76
CA PRO A 33 -20.03 -12.32 4.62
C PRO A 33 -18.68 -12.27 3.93
N GLU A 34 -18.58 -11.47 2.87
CA GLU A 34 -17.30 -11.23 2.21
C GLU A 34 -16.29 -10.76 3.26
N PRO A 35 -15.04 -11.23 3.22
CA PRO A 35 -14.03 -10.81 4.18
C PRO A 35 -13.90 -9.28 4.14
N GLU A 36 -13.93 -8.67 5.30
CA GLU A 36 -13.74 -7.22 5.43
C GLU A 36 -12.30 -6.88 5.04
N ILE A 37 -12.13 -6.07 4.00
CA ILE A 37 -10.81 -5.62 3.56
C ILE A 37 -10.30 -4.62 4.60
N VAL A 38 -9.21 -4.94 5.25
CA VAL A 38 -8.51 -4.03 6.17
C VAL A 38 -7.43 -3.29 5.38
N TYR A 39 -7.56 -1.98 5.26
CA TYR A 39 -6.59 -1.14 4.57
C TYR A 39 -5.51 -0.64 5.54
N ASP A 40 -4.26 -0.55 5.06
CA ASP A 40 -3.17 0.13 5.77
C ASP A 40 -3.11 1.60 5.33
N TYR A 41 -3.51 2.50 6.23
CA TYR A 41 -3.49 3.94 6.01
C TYR A 41 -2.16 4.60 6.38
N SER A 42 -1.15 3.86 6.85
CA SER A 42 0.09 4.44 7.38
C SER A 42 0.90 5.22 6.33
N GLY A 43 0.72 4.89 5.05
CA GLY A 43 1.34 5.58 3.92
C GLY A 43 0.54 6.76 3.37
N LEU A 44 -0.68 7.04 3.89
CA LEU A 44 -1.52 8.12 3.38
C LEU A 44 -1.12 9.46 4.02
N VAL A 45 -0.84 10.46 3.18
CA VAL A 45 -0.32 11.77 3.63
C VAL A 45 -0.98 12.94 2.89
N LEU A 46 -0.88 14.14 3.46
CA LEU A 46 -1.17 15.40 2.77
C LEU A 46 -0.03 15.68 1.77
N ASN A 47 -0.34 15.94 0.50
CA ASN A 47 0.65 16.12 -0.56
C ASN A 47 0.73 17.54 -1.09
N GLU A 48 -0.42 18.14 -1.36
CA GLU A 48 -0.49 19.51 -1.87
C GLU A 48 -1.70 20.25 -1.28
N LEU A 49 -1.51 21.53 -0.95
CA LEU A 49 -2.58 22.39 -0.42
C LEU A 49 -2.57 23.73 -1.18
N CYS A 50 -3.67 24.06 -1.83
CA CYS A 50 -3.82 25.33 -2.55
C CYS A 50 -4.97 26.15 -1.97
N GLY A 51 -4.67 27.30 -1.38
CA GLY A 51 -5.65 28.25 -0.86
C GLY A 51 -5.82 29.52 -1.73
N LEU A 52 -5.27 29.48 -2.94
CA LEU A 52 -5.35 30.58 -3.91
C LEU A 52 -6.54 30.39 -4.86
N GLY A 53 -7.07 31.48 -5.39
CA GLY A 53 -8.18 31.46 -6.34
C GLY A 53 -9.57 31.43 -5.71
N GLU A 54 -10.57 31.14 -6.53
CA GLU A 54 -11.96 30.97 -6.12
C GLU A 54 -12.15 29.63 -5.37
N ASP A 55 -13.25 29.44 -4.67
CA ASP A 55 -13.45 28.26 -3.83
C ASP A 55 -13.35 26.93 -4.59
N ASN A 56 -13.75 26.89 -5.85
CA ASN A 56 -13.66 25.70 -6.69
C ASN A 56 -12.27 25.49 -7.34
N GLU A 57 -11.34 26.39 -7.12
CA GLU A 57 -9.94 26.28 -7.55
C GLU A 57 -9.04 25.86 -6.38
N LYS A 58 -9.52 26.00 -5.15
CA LYS A 58 -8.81 25.58 -3.95
C LYS A 58 -8.93 24.06 -3.77
N PHE A 59 -7.87 23.44 -3.25
CA PHE A 59 -7.88 22.00 -3.01
C PHE A 59 -6.90 21.59 -1.89
N ILE A 60 -7.16 20.41 -1.37
CA ILE A 60 -6.27 19.63 -0.50
C ILE A 60 -6.07 18.31 -1.22
N GLU A 61 -4.83 17.90 -1.40
CA GLU A 61 -4.48 16.67 -2.10
C GLU A 61 -3.79 15.69 -1.16
N LEU A 62 -4.16 14.43 -1.29
CA LEU A 62 -3.56 13.30 -0.61
C LEU A 62 -2.63 12.55 -1.56
N PHE A 63 -1.61 11.88 -1.00
CA PHE A 63 -0.74 10.95 -1.71
C PHE A 63 -0.69 9.63 -0.94
N ASN A 64 -0.66 8.52 -1.66
CA ASN A 64 -0.52 7.20 -1.07
C ASN A 64 0.92 6.68 -1.24
N ASN A 65 1.73 6.77 -0.18
CA ASN A 65 3.08 6.20 -0.13
C ASN A 65 3.09 4.67 0.10
N GLY A 66 1.91 4.07 0.36
CA GLY A 66 1.80 2.63 0.58
C GLY A 66 2.03 1.82 -0.70
N SER A 67 2.20 0.51 -0.55
CA SER A 67 2.34 -0.43 -1.67
C SER A 67 0.99 -0.94 -2.21
N GLU A 68 -0.11 -0.65 -1.52
CA GLU A 68 -1.46 -1.13 -1.83
C GLU A 68 -2.42 0.04 -2.05
N ASP A 69 -3.46 -0.20 -2.85
CA ASP A 69 -4.55 0.74 -3.02
C ASP A 69 -5.33 0.92 -1.71
N VAL A 70 -5.78 2.14 -1.44
CA VAL A 70 -6.51 2.48 -0.20
C VAL A 70 -7.88 3.07 -0.54
N ASP A 71 -8.96 2.49 0.00
CA ASP A 71 -10.30 3.10 -0.02
C ASP A 71 -10.37 4.17 1.08
N LEU A 72 -10.71 5.40 0.71
CA LEU A 72 -10.74 6.54 1.62
C LEU A 72 -12.00 6.59 2.51
N ALA A 73 -12.85 5.57 2.51
CA ALA A 73 -14.04 5.50 3.34
C ALA A 73 -13.72 5.75 4.82
N GLY A 74 -14.29 6.82 5.40
CA GLY A 74 -14.08 7.17 6.80
C GLY A 74 -12.76 7.89 7.11
N VAL A 75 -11.87 8.06 6.15
CA VAL A 75 -10.72 8.98 6.27
C VAL A 75 -11.25 10.40 6.45
N THR A 76 -10.67 11.17 7.38
CA THR A 76 -11.13 12.53 7.64
C THR A 76 -10.02 13.56 7.56
N ILE A 77 -10.38 14.77 7.17
CA ILE A 77 -9.53 15.96 7.26
C ILE A 77 -10.20 16.95 8.20
N ASN A 78 -9.47 17.37 9.23
CA ASN A 78 -9.83 18.52 10.03
C ASN A 78 -9.07 19.74 9.54
N LYS A 79 -9.74 20.88 9.52
CA LYS A 79 -9.15 22.19 9.27
C LYS A 79 -9.48 23.12 10.42
N ASP A 80 -8.45 23.76 10.97
CA ASP A 80 -8.59 24.62 12.13
C ASP A 80 -9.30 23.91 13.32
N GLU A 81 -9.00 22.60 13.48
CA GLU A 81 -9.55 21.71 14.51
C GLU A 81 -11.04 21.32 14.31
N GLU A 82 -11.64 21.67 13.17
CA GLU A 82 -13.01 21.32 12.82
C GLU A 82 -13.03 20.37 11.62
N LEU A 83 -13.96 19.40 11.62
CA LEU A 83 -14.12 18.45 10.50
C LEU A 83 -14.44 19.22 9.21
N ALA A 84 -13.58 19.07 8.22
CA ALA A 84 -13.68 19.72 6.93
C ALA A 84 -14.03 18.77 5.78
N TRP A 85 -13.63 17.49 5.86
CA TRP A 85 -13.90 16.49 4.83
C TRP A 85 -13.96 15.08 5.41
N THR A 86 -14.76 14.21 4.77
CA THR A 86 -14.85 12.79 5.04
C THR A 86 -14.87 12.02 3.73
N GLY A 87 -13.99 11.05 3.59
CA GLY A 87 -13.89 10.16 2.44
C GLY A 87 -15.08 9.20 2.34
N LYS A 88 -15.52 8.90 1.11
CA LYS A 88 -16.62 7.99 0.80
C LYS A 88 -16.11 6.64 0.37
N LYS A 89 -16.89 5.60 0.61
CA LYS A 89 -16.62 4.26 0.08
C LYS A 89 -16.53 4.30 -1.45
N GLY A 90 -15.50 3.68 -1.99
CA GLY A 90 -15.20 3.64 -3.41
C GLY A 90 -14.37 4.82 -3.94
N GLN A 91 -14.02 5.79 -3.09
CA GLN A 91 -12.96 6.74 -3.39
C GLN A 91 -11.62 6.07 -3.11
N VAL A 92 -11.00 5.52 -4.15
CA VAL A 92 -9.76 4.75 -4.04
C VAL A 92 -8.59 5.59 -4.50
N ILE A 93 -7.53 5.61 -3.71
CA ILE A 93 -6.23 6.17 -4.08
C ILE A 93 -5.24 5.02 -4.27
N LYS A 94 -4.70 4.90 -5.48
CA LYS A 94 -3.77 3.82 -5.78
C LYS A 94 -2.39 4.07 -5.15
N ALA A 95 -1.65 2.98 -4.99
CA ALA A 95 -0.26 3.07 -4.58
C ALA A 95 0.54 4.00 -5.49
N GLY A 96 1.25 4.98 -4.91
CA GLY A 96 2.03 5.98 -5.64
C GLY A 96 1.22 7.05 -6.39
N GLU A 97 -0.10 7.14 -6.19
CA GLU A 97 -0.95 8.14 -6.85
C GLU A 97 -1.47 9.20 -5.88
N VAL A 98 -2.10 10.23 -6.43
CA VAL A 98 -2.68 11.36 -5.72
C VAL A 98 -4.21 11.34 -5.77
N PHE A 99 -4.85 12.03 -4.81
CA PHE A 99 -6.29 12.26 -4.77
C PHE A 99 -6.59 13.69 -4.34
N ALA A 100 -7.12 14.52 -5.26
CA ALA A 100 -7.45 15.92 -5.00
C ALA A 100 -8.88 16.09 -4.48
N ILE A 101 -9.02 16.78 -3.35
CA ILE A 101 -10.27 17.16 -2.72
C ILE A 101 -10.48 18.65 -3.00
N VAL A 102 -11.41 18.97 -3.87
CA VAL A 102 -11.62 20.33 -4.38
C VAL A 102 -12.61 21.09 -3.52
N GLY A 103 -12.24 22.29 -3.14
CA GLY A 103 -12.92 23.44 -2.54
C GLY A 103 -14.22 23.29 -1.78
N ALA A 104 -14.67 24.34 -1.17
CA ALA A 104 -15.88 24.39 -0.35
C ALA A 104 -17.15 24.05 -1.16
N LYS A 105 -17.71 22.87 -0.95
CA LYS A 105 -18.97 22.41 -1.57
C LYS A 105 -20.17 22.47 -0.64
N GLY A 106 -19.98 22.91 0.60
CA GLY A 106 -21.04 23.04 1.60
C GLY A 106 -21.32 21.77 2.41
N THR A 107 -20.72 20.63 2.05
CA THR A 107 -20.74 19.38 2.84
C THR A 107 -19.36 18.76 2.90
N THR A 108 -19.07 18.07 4.00
CA THR A 108 -17.77 17.39 4.21
C THR A 108 -17.51 16.23 3.25
N GLU A 109 -18.52 15.78 2.53
CA GLU A 109 -18.44 14.58 1.66
C GLU A 109 -18.23 14.91 0.18
N ASP A 110 -18.55 16.15 -0.24
CA ASP A 110 -18.44 16.57 -1.64
C ASP A 110 -17.25 17.48 -1.92
N GLY A 111 -16.37 17.64 -0.97
CA GLY A 111 -15.23 18.54 -0.93
C GLY A 111 -15.10 19.08 0.48
N PHE A 112 -14.03 19.79 0.80
CA PHE A 112 -13.92 20.33 2.15
C PHE A 112 -14.91 21.49 2.36
N SER A 113 -15.59 21.45 3.53
CA SER A 113 -16.76 22.30 3.82
C SER A 113 -16.42 23.72 4.25
N THR A 114 -15.16 23.97 4.60
CA THR A 114 -14.71 25.27 5.14
C THR A 114 -13.82 26.00 4.14
N GLY A 115 -13.81 27.31 4.20
CA GLY A 115 -12.91 28.10 3.35
C GLY A 115 -11.44 27.84 3.65
N PHE A 116 -10.60 27.82 2.62
CA PHE A 116 -9.15 27.74 2.72
C PHE A 116 -8.52 28.99 2.08
N SER A 117 -7.43 29.52 2.65
CA SER A 117 -6.89 30.79 2.19
C SER A 117 -5.37 30.83 2.23
N ALA A 118 -4.77 31.18 1.09
CA ALA A 118 -3.33 31.36 0.92
C ALA A 118 -2.70 32.56 1.68
N LYS A 119 -3.47 33.27 2.50
CA LYS A 119 -3.01 34.45 3.28
C LYS A 119 -3.45 34.45 4.74
N LYS A 120 -3.65 33.26 5.31
CA LYS A 120 -4.09 33.12 6.70
C LYS A 120 -3.34 31.99 7.42
N THR A 121 -3.29 32.11 8.76
CA THR A 121 -2.88 31.00 9.60
C THR A 121 -3.89 29.87 9.51
N VAL A 122 -3.43 28.62 9.45
CA VAL A 122 -4.26 27.44 9.27
C VAL A 122 -3.54 26.20 9.79
N ILE A 123 -4.31 25.26 10.32
CA ILE A 123 -3.87 23.86 10.51
C ILE A 123 -4.79 22.93 9.73
N VAL A 124 -4.20 21.94 9.05
CA VAL A 124 -4.89 20.87 8.34
C VAL A 124 -4.34 19.55 8.85
N GLU A 125 -5.18 18.67 9.33
CA GLU A 125 -4.82 17.41 9.93
C GLU A 125 -5.56 16.26 9.25
N LEU A 126 -4.84 15.21 8.88
CA LEU A 126 -5.36 14.00 8.25
C LEU A 126 -5.46 12.88 9.28
N PHE A 127 -6.60 12.15 9.28
CA PHE A 127 -6.86 11.03 10.18
C PHE A 127 -7.36 9.81 9.42
N ASP A 128 -6.98 8.61 9.89
CA ASP A 128 -7.55 7.35 9.40
C ASP A 128 -8.98 7.13 9.93
N PRO A 129 -9.71 6.10 9.43
CA PRO A 129 -11.06 5.80 9.90
C PRO A 129 -11.17 5.44 11.39
N ALA A 130 -10.07 5.05 12.02
CA ALA A 130 -10.02 4.77 13.47
C ALA A 130 -9.76 6.05 14.31
N GLY A 131 -9.56 7.21 13.66
CA GLY A 131 -9.28 8.48 14.31
C GLY A 131 -7.80 8.66 14.69
N LYS A 132 -6.89 7.83 14.20
CA LYS A 132 -5.45 8.03 14.36
C LYS A 132 -4.99 9.12 13.40
N LYS A 133 -4.28 10.12 13.93
CA LYS A 133 -3.69 11.16 13.11
C LYS A 133 -2.55 10.60 12.27
N LEU A 134 -2.61 10.82 10.96
CA LEU A 134 -1.64 10.38 9.97
C LEU A 134 -0.64 11.47 9.62
N ASP A 135 -1.14 12.73 9.41
CA ASP A 135 -0.31 13.83 8.95
C ASP A 135 -0.85 15.19 9.38
N THR A 136 0.00 16.23 9.31
CA THR A 136 -0.35 17.60 9.66
C THR A 136 0.37 18.60 8.76
N PHE A 137 -0.37 19.56 8.23
CA PHE A 137 0.14 20.79 7.63
C PHE A 137 -0.25 21.98 8.51
N GLN A 138 0.72 22.83 8.86
CA GLN A 138 0.45 24.05 9.63
C GLN A 138 1.18 25.24 9.05
N ARG A 139 0.46 26.34 8.87
CA ARG A 139 0.99 27.64 8.50
C ARG A 139 0.67 28.68 9.54
N GLY A 140 1.71 29.28 10.11
CA GLY A 140 1.62 30.25 11.22
C GLY A 140 1.12 29.61 12.51
N GLU A 141 1.07 30.43 13.56
CA GLU A 141 0.63 30.01 14.88
C GLU A 141 -0.86 30.31 15.09
N LYS A 142 -1.51 29.50 15.92
CA LYS A 142 -2.95 29.64 16.21
C LYS A 142 -3.33 31.03 16.78
N GLY A 143 -2.43 31.63 17.59
CA GLY A 143 -2.70 32.88 18.29
C GLY A 143 -3.96 32.81 19.16
N GLU A 144 -4.86 33.81 19.04
CA GLU A 144 -6.19 33.80 19.69
C GLU A 144 -7.22 32.93 18.94
N GLY A 145 -6.81 32.33 17.83
CA GLY A 145 -7.60 31.46 16.95
C GLY A 145 -6.94 31.35 15.59
N TRP A 146 -7.40 30.40 14.78
CA TRP A 146 -6.97 30.26 13.39
C TRP A 146 -7.56 31.40 12.52
N GLY A 147 -6.96 31.64 11.36
CA GLY A 147 -7.42 32.65 10.40
C GLY A 147 -6.75 34.00 10.54
N GLY A 148 -5.68 34.13 11.34
CA GLY A 148 -4.83 35.32 11.40
C GLY A 148 -4.20 35.66 10.05
N GLY A 149 -4.06 36.95 9.70
CA GLY A 149 -3.53 37.39 8.41
C GLY A 149 -2.04 37.12 8.27
N LEU A 150 -1.65 36.60 7.12
CA LEU A 150 -0.27 36.40 6.66
C LEU A 150 -0.13 36.92 5.23
N ASP A 151 1.11 37.01 4.74
CA ASP A 151 1.37 37.37 3.36
C ASP A 151 0.77 36.33 2.40
N LEU A 152 0.33 36.80 1.23
CA LEU A 152 -0.22 35.92 0.21
C LEU A 152 0.87 34.98 -0.32
N VAL A 153 0.56 33.69 -0.41
CA VAL A 153 1.34 32.71 -1.17
C VAL A 153 0.75 32.59 -2.57
N GLU A 154 1.55 32.85 -3.57
CA GLU A 154 1.19 32.70 -4.98
C GLU A 154 1.62 31.31 -5.46
N GLY A 155 0.70 30.33 -5.36
CA GLY A 155 0.92 28.91 -5.65
C GLY A 155 0.28 28.02 -4.61
N SER A 156 0.79 26.81 -4.51
CA SER A 156 0.39 25.81 -3.51
C SER A 156 1.56 25.46 -2.58
N TRP A 157 1.25 24.86 -1.44
CA TRP A 157 2.24 24.19 -0.60
C TRP A 157 2.27 22.73 -1.02
N SER A 158 3.34 22.33 -1.71
CA SER A 158 3.52 21.02 -2.31
C SER A 158 4.64 20.26 -1.62
N ARG A 159 4.44 18.97 -1.30
CA ARG A 159 5.55 18.12 -0.87
C ARG A 159 6.50 17.86 -2.02
N ILE A 160 7.77 18.12 -1.83
CA ILE A 160 8.79 17.89 -2.85
C ILE A 160 9.97 17.15 -2.22
N PRO A 161 10.18 15.85 -2.58
CA PRO A 161 9.37 15.03 -3.48
C PRO A 161 7.99 14.67 -2.91
N ASP A 162 7.06 14.23 -3.80
CA ASP A 162 5.72 13.76 -3.42
C ASP A 162 5.75 12.79 -2.26
N GLY A 163 4.75 12.87 -1.41
CA GLY A 163 4.50 11.97 -0.31
C GLY A 163 5.51 12.04 0.84
N THR A 164 6.77 12.44 0.63
CA THR A 164 7.83 12.37 1.64
C THR A 164 8.54 13.68 1.90
N GLY A 165 8.64 14.55 0.89
CA GLY A 165 9.38 15.82 0.98
C GLY A 165 8.77 16.80 1.98
N LYS A 166 9.52 17.84 2.28
CA LYS A 166 9.00 19.01 2.98
C LYS A 166 8.05 19.80 2.09
N PHE A 167 7.14 20.54 2.69
CA PHE A 167 6.29 21.46 1.94
C PHE A 167 7.10 22.68 1.43
N LEU A 168 7.02 22.90 0.13
CA LEU A 168 7.58 24.08 -0.56
C LEU A 168 6.45 24.78 -1.32
N VAL A 169 6.62 26.06 -1.58
CA VAL A 169 5.72 26.80 -2.48
C VAL A 169 6.11 26.52 -3.92
N ALA A 170 5.16 25.97 -4.68
CA ALA A 170 5.33 25.60 -6.08
C ALA A 170 4.10 25.97 -6.92
N GLU A 171 4.16 25.72 -8.23
CA GLU A 171 2.98 25.80 -9.10
C GLU A 171 1.98 24.71 -8.70
N ALA A 172 0.69 25.06 -8.67
CA ALA A 172 -0.36 24.13 -8.30
C ALA A 172 -0.59 23.04 -9.37
N THR A 173 -0.65 21.78 -8.93
CA THR A 173 -0.73 20.59 -9.79
C THR A 173 -1.88 19.63 -9.43
N PRO A 174 -3.13 20.11 -9.23
CA PRO A 174 -4.21 19.28 -8.70
C PRO A 174 -4.45 18.03 -9.51
N GLY A 175 -4.40 16.85 -8.87
CA GLY A 175 -4.61 15.56 -9.49
C GLY A 175 -3.41 15.03 -10.29
N ALA A 176 -2.22 15.64 -10.12
CA ALA A 176 -0.98 15.21 -10.73
C ALA A 176 0.18 15.31 -9.74
N LEU A 177 1.27 14.61 -9.99
CA LEU A 177 2.48 14.71 -9.16
C LEU A 177 3.04 16.13 -9.15
N ASN A 178 3.56 16.55 -8.01
CA ASN A 178 4.08 17.89 -7.79
C ASN A 178 5.30 18.22 -8.67
N SER A 179 5.55 19.50 -8.83
CA SER A 179 6.81 20.01 -9.40
C SER A 179 8.02 19.48 -8.61
N THR A 180 9.16 19.33 -9.28
CA THR A 180 10.40 18.88 -8.62
C THR A 180 11.16 20.02 -7.94
N THR A 181 10.68 21.25 -8.02
CA THR A 181 11.30 22.45 -7.47
C THR A 181 10.27 23.37 -6.82
N GLY A 182 10.64 24.00 -5.72
CA GLY A 182 9.82 24.97 -5.01
C GLY A 182 10.66 25.90 -4.13
N THR A 183 10.02 26.86 -3.49
CA THR A 183 10.64 27.82 -2.57
C THR A 183 10.12 27.64 -1.15
N GLU A 184 10.93 27.93 -0.15
CA GLU A 184 10.51 27.83 1.25
C GLU A 184 9.50 28.92 1.61
N ASP A 185 8.47 28.56 2.38
CA ASP A 185 7.61 29.51 3.10
C ASP A 185 8.06 29.54 4.57
N PRO A 186 8.66 30.64 5.04
CA PRO A 186 9.15 30.73 6.40
C PRO A 186 8.04 30.79 7.46
N THR A 187 6.78 30.88 7.04
CA THR A 187 5.62 30.86 7.94
C THR A 187 5.10 29.47 8.24
N LEU A 188 5.64 28.40 7.60
CA LEU A 188 5.30 27.02 7.91
C LEU A 188 5.84 26.62 9.29
N VAL A 189 5.02 25.94 10.08
CA VAL A 189 5.39 25.40 11.38
C VAL A 189 5.77 23.94 11.19
N GLY A 190 7.05 23.65 11.43
CA GLY A 190 7.64 22.40 10.98
C GLY A 190 7.82 22.38 9.46
N ASN A 191 8.69 21.55 8.96
CA ASN A 191 8.94 21.47 7.51
C ASN A 191 8.03 20.46 6.80
N GLY A 192 7.24 19.69 7.57
CA GLY A 192 6.36 18.66 7.05
C GLY A 192 7.08 17.44 6.45
N GLU A 193 8.41 17.38 6.50
CA GLU A 193 9.15 16.22 5.99
C GLU A 193 8.71 14.96 6.73
N ILE A 194 8.23 14.00 5.97
CA ILE A 194 7.84 12.70 6.47
C ILE A 194 9.04 11.79 6.33
N VAL A 195 9.65 11.48 7.44
CA VAL A 195 10.48 10.29 7.52
C VAL A 195 9.49 9.12 7.54
N LEU A 196 9.19 8.57 6.36
CA LEU A 196 8.51 7.27 6.33
C LEU A 196 9.33 6.36 7.23
N PRO A 197 8.70 5.61 8.17
CA PRO A 197 9.41 4.47 8.71
C PRO A 197 9.89 3.73 7.46
N GLU A 198 11.22 3.57 7.32
CA GLU A 198 11.72 2.66 6.29
C GLU A 198 10.84 1.43 6.43
N ALA A 199 10.03 1.15 5.39
CA ALA A 199 9.37 -0.14 5.29
C ALA A 199 10.49 -1.13 5.61
N PRO A 200 10.36 -1.99 6.62
CA PRO A 200 11.47 -2.83 7.01
C PRO A 200 11.92 -3.48 5.72
N LEU A 201 13.11 -3.07 5.23
CA LEU A 201 13.64 -3.56 3.98
C LEU A 201 13.80 -5.05 4.23
N THR A 202 12.73 -5.77 3.96
CA THR A 202 12.65 -7.21 4.18
C THR A 202 13.43 -7.88 3.06
N VAL A 203 14.08 -8.96 3.38
CA VAL A 203 14.67 -9.84 2.38
C VAL A 203 13.58 -10.24 1.38
N VAL A 204 13.89 -10.20 0.11
CA VAL A 204 12.96 -10.51 -0.99
C VAL A 204 13.51 -11.58 -1.90
N LEU A 205 12.63 -12.22 -2.66
CA LEU A 205 13.01 -13.03 -3.83
C LEU A 205 13.55 -12.07 -4.92
N ASN A 206 14.73 -12.37 -5.48
CA ASN A 206 15.39 -11.48 -6.44
C ASN A 206 15.58 -12.09 -7.82
N GLU A 207 16.01 -13.34 -7.90
CA GLU A 207 16.18 -14.08 -9.15
C GLU A 207 15.74 -15.53 -8.97
N LEU A 208 15.05 -16.08 -9.98
CA LEU A 208 14.63 -17.48 -10.02
C LEU A 208 15.09 -18.12 -11.33
N TYR A 209 15.88 -19.19 -11.25
CA TYR A 209 16.39 -19.92 -12.41
C TYR A 209 15.94 -21.38 -12.37
N GLY A 210 15.21 -21.81 -13.42
CA GLY A 210 14.62 -23.15 -13.47
C GLY A 210 14.89 -23.92 -14.77
N ALA A 211 15.82 -23.46 -15.63
CA ALA A 211 16.06 -24.05 -16.95
C ALA A 211 17.18 -25.10 -16.99
N GLY A 212 18.19 -25.03 -16.11
CA GLY A 212 19.31 -25.94 -16.06
C GLY A 212 19.01 -27.32 -15.46
N GLU A 213 20.07 -28.09 -15.19
CA GLU A 213 19.98 -29.31 -14.39
C GLU A 213 19.59 -28.98 -12.95
N ASP A 214 19.15 -29.95 -12.16
CA ASP A 214 18.57 -29.66 -10.84
C ASP A 214 19.55 -28.92 -9.91
N GLU A 215 20.85 -29.20 -9.98
CA GLU A 215 21.89 -28.56 -9.17
C GLU A 215 22.26 -27.15 -9.67
N GLU A 216 21.85 -26.78 -10.87
CA GLU A 216 22.09 -25.44 -11.44
C GLU A 216 20.92 -24.49 -11.14
N LYS A 217 19.76 -25.04 -10.80
CA LYS A 217 18.56 -24.24 -10.46
C LYS A 217 18.73 -23.56 -9.13
N PHE A 218 18.14 -22.37 -9.00
CA PHE A 218 18.18 -21.64 -7.74
C PHE A 218 17.00 -20.71 -7.53
N PHE A 219 16.78 -20.37 -6.28
CA PHE A 219 16.10 -19.16 -5.83
C PHE A 219 17.16 -18.24 -5.23
N GLU A 220 17.14 -16.98 -5.59
CA GLU A 220 18.01 -15.98 -4.99
C GLU A 220 17.21 -15.06 -4.10
N LEU A 221 17.73 -14.80 -2.90
CA LEU A 221 17.27 -13.78 -1.99
C LEU A 221 18.19 -12.56 -2.08
N TYR A 222 17.61 -11.39 -1.93
CA TYR A 222 18.32 -10.12 -1.81
C TYR A 222 17.95 -9.40 -0.51
N ASN A 223 18.96 -8.87 0.17
CA ASN A 223 18.77 -8.01 1.34
C ASN A 223 18.90 -6.54 0.92
N PRO A 224 17.79 -5.80 0.71
CA PRO A 224 17.83 -4.40 0.32
C PRO A 224 18.24 -3.45 1.45
N SER A 225 18.39 -3.93 2.69
CA SER A 225 18.74 -3.10 3.83
C SER A 225 20.24 -2.78 3.91
N ASP A 226 20.60 -1.76 4.70
CA ASP A 226 21.99 -1.38 4.99
C ASP A 226 22.60 -2.16 6.17
N LYS A 227 21.93 -3.24 6.61
CA LYS A 227 22.38 -4.10 7.72
C LYS A 227 22.34 -5.56 7.32
N GLU A 228 23.21 -6.36 7.95
CA GLU A 228 23.15 -7.82 7.88
C GLU A 228 21.81 -8.31 8.48
N VAL A 229 21.16 -9.27 7.82
CA VAL A 229 19.90 -9.88 8.26
C VAL A 229 20.15 -11.39 8.49
N SER A 230 19.68 -11.92 9.63
CA SER A 230 19.63 -13.35 9.88
C SER A 230 18.49 -13.98 9.07
N LEU A 231 18.78 -15.06 8.37
CA LEU A 231 17.77 -15.89 7.67
C LEU A 231 17.34 -17.11 8.50
N ALA A 232 17.80 -17.23 9.75
CA ALA A 232 17.41 -18.30 10.66
C ALA A 232 15.87 -18.41 10.76
N GLY A 233 15.33 -19.57 10.45
CA GLY A 233 13.89 -19.83 10.48
C GLY A 233 13.07 -19.18 9.37
N TYR A 234 13.66 -18.46 8.43
CA TYR A 234 12.99 -18.07 7.18
C TYR A 234 12.61 -19.33 6.41
N THR A 235 11.50 -19.27 5.68
CA THR A 235 11.05 -20.41 4.89
C THR A 235 10.64 -19.99 3.49
N ILE A 236 10.81 -20.92 2.54
CA ILE A 236 10.23 -20.82 1.21
C ILE A 236 9.25 -21.96 1.02
N ASN A 237 8.04 -21.62 0.62
CA ASN A 237 7.08 -22.57 0.08
C ASN A 237 7.10 -22.51 -1.44
N LYS A 238 7.06 -23.67 -2.07
CA LYS A 238 6.87 -23.82 -3.50
C LYS A 238 5.61 -24.66 -3.75
N ASP A 239 4.72 -24.14 -4.57
CA ASP A 239 3.44 -24.79 -4.85
C ASP A 239 2.65 -25.11 -3.55
N GLU A 240 2.75 -24.19 -2.56
CA GLU A 240 2.11 -24.28 -1.22
C GLU A 240 2.74 -25.32 -0.28
N GLU A 241 3.87 -25.94 -0.66
CA GLU A 241 4.60 -26.90 0.16
C GLU A 241 5.97 -26.35 0.57
N LEU A 242 6.35 -26.54 1.85
CA LEU A 242 7.65 -26.13 2.36
C LEU A 242 8.76 -26.81 1.56
N CYS A 243 9.67 -26.02 0.99
CA CYS A 243 10.78 -26.52 0.22
C CYS A 243 12.17 -26.06 0.69
N TRP A 244 12.23 -25.03 1.53
CA TRP A 244 13.49 -24.55 2.11
C TRP A 244 13.27 -23.93 3.50
N THR A 245 14.27 -24.08 4.38
CA THR A 245 14.32 -23.43 5.70
C THR A 245 15.73 -22.89 5.93
N GLY A 246 15.82 -21.62 6.33
CA GLY A 246 17.09 -21.00 6.67
C GLY A 246 17.69 -21.55 7.96
N ALA A 247 18.96 -21.99 7.91
CA ALA A 247 19.69 -22.51 9.05
C ALA A 247 19.96 -21.43 10.12
N ASP A 248 20.18 -21.85 11.37
CA ASP A 248 20.31 -20.95 12.53
C ASP A 248 21.45 -19.91 12.42
N ASP A 249 22.52 -20.24 11.71
CA ASP A 249 23.70 -19.39 11.51
C ASP A 249 23.70 -18.65 10.18
N LEU A 250 22.66 -18.85 9.38
CA LEU A 250 22.58 -18.27 8.05
C LEU A 250 22.28 -16.78 8.09
N LYS A 251 23.04 -16.01 7.35
CA LYS A 251 22.92 -14.56 7.26
C LYS A 251 23.13 -14.05 5.86
N ILE A 252 22.51 -12.93 5.54
CA ILE A 252 22.71 -12.20 4.30
C ILE A 252 23.22 -10.80 4.60
N ALA A 253 24.37 -10.45 4.04
CA ALA A 253 24.99 -9.15 4.25
C ALA A 253 24.11 -7.99 3.77
N ALA A 254 24.37 -6.78 4.24
CA ALA A 254 23.76 -5.56 3.71
C ALA A 254 23.96 -5.48 2.18
N LYS A 255 22.89 -5.20 1.43
CA LYS A 255 22.88 -5.18 -0.05
C LYS A 255 23.43 -6.46 -0.69
N GLY A 256 23.40 -7.58 0.05
CA GLY A 256 23.92 -8.86 -0.38
C GLY A 256 22.87 -9.76 -1.01
N PHE A 257 23.37 -10.81 -1.67
CA PHE A 257 22.58 -11.87 -2.29
C PHE A 257 22.85 -13.20 -1.60
N TYR A 258 21.85 -14.09 -1.60
CA TYR A 258 21.98 -15.45 -1.10
C TYR A 258 21.30 -16.43 -2.05
N LEU A 259 22.08 -17.42 -2.54
CA LEU A 259 21.59 -18.46 -3.44
C LEU A 259 21.15 -19.70 -2.67
N ILE A 260 19.92 -20.11 -2.91
CA ILE A 260 19.37 -21.39 -2.47
C ILE A 260 19.35 -22.30 -3.68
N LEU A 261 20.31 -23.23 -3.74
CA LEU A 261 20.48 -24.13 -4.88
C LEU A 261 19.44 -25.26 -4.87
N GLY A 262 19.13 -25.79 -6.05
CA GLY A 262 18.06 -26.76 -6.23
C GLY A 262 18.35 -28.17 -5.74
N ALA A 263 17.29 -28.90 -5.50
CA ALA A 263 17.16 -30.35 -5.35
C ALA A 263 18.25 -31.07 -4.51
N LYS A 264 18.50 -30.56 -3.28
CA LYS A 264 19.51 -31.20 -2.39
C LYS A 264 18.93 -32.33 -1.53
N GLY A 265 17.61 -32.50 -1.53
CA GLY A 265 16.97 -33.60 -0.81
C GLY A 265 16.56 -33.27 0.64
N THR A 266 17.01 -32.14 1.21
CA THR A 266 16.59 -31.59 2.49
C THR A 266 16.29 -30.11 2.37
N THR A 267 15.44 -29.58 3.24
CA THR A 267 15.04 -28.16 3.23
C THR A 267 16.16 -27.24 3.73
N GLU A 268 17.18 -27.74 4.45
CA GLU A 268 18.31 -26.97 4.98
C GLU A 268 19.46 -26.80 3.99
N ASP A 269 19.66 -27.77 3.10
CA ASP A 269 20.80 -27.79 2.17
C ASP A 269 20.49 -27.19 0.79
N GLY A 270 19.31 -26.66 0.59
CA GLY A 270 18.79 -26.14 -0.65
C GLY A 270 17.29 -26.44 -0.75
N PHE A 271 16.62 -26.03 -1.81
CA PHE A 271 15.21 -26.36 -1.92
C PHE A 271 15.00 -27.84 -2.34
N SER A 272 14.08 -28.50 -1.62
CA SER A 272 13.91 -29.96 -1.70
C SER A 272 13.03 -30.43 -2.86
N SER A 273 12.30 -29.53 -3.52
CA SER A 273 11.39 -29.86 -4.62
C SER A 273 11.92 -29.38 -5.97
N GLY A 274 11.55 -30.06 -7.05
CA GLY A 274 11.96 -29.64 -8.39
C GLY A 274 11.37 -28.26 -8.76
N PHE A 275 12.17 -27.44 -9.46
CA PHE A 275 11.71 -26.18 -10.07
C PHE A 275 11.88 -26.25 -11.58
N SER A 276 10.94 -25.73 -12.36
CA SER A 276 10.95 -25.88 -13.81
C SER A 276 10.48 -24.62 -14.54
N ALA A 277 11.34 -24.11 -15.40
CA ALA A 277 11.09 -22.95 -16.26
C ALA A 277 10.00 -23.17 -17.34
N LYS A 278 9.28 -24.26 -17.35
CA LYS A 278 8.18 -24.55 -18.31
C LYS A 278 6.88 -24.99 -17.64
N LYS A 279 6.68 -24.58 -16.39
CA LYS A 279 5.49 -24.96 -15.62
C LYS A 279 4.90 -23.77 -14.85
N THR A 280 3.60 -23.87 -14.55
CA THR A 280 2.98 -23.01 -13.57
C THR A 280 3.55 -23.29 -12.18
N VAL A 281 3.81 -22.25 -11.41
CA VAL A 281 4.46 -22.34 -10.10
C VAL A 281 4.11 -21.12 -9.25
N ILE A 282 4.05 -21.32 -7.94
CA ILE A 282 4.13 -20.25 -6.95
C ILE A 282 5.32 -20.50 -6.01
N VAL A 283 6.07 -19.46 -5.72
CA VAL A 283 7.17 -19.45 -4.74
C VAL A 283 6.92 -18.31 -3.77
N GLU A 284 6.83 -18.63 -2.49
CA GLU A 284 6.48 -17.68 -1.43
C GLU A 284 7.55 -17.69 -0.36
N LEU A 285 8.06 -16.50 -0.01
CA LEU A 285 9.04 -16.28 1.06
C LEU A 285 8.35 -15.83 2.34
N PHE A 286 8.72 -16.43 3.47
CA PHE A 286 8.21 -16.09 4.80
C PHE A 286 9.35 -15.79 5.77
N ASP A 287 9.12 -14.89 6.74
CA ASP A 287 10.03 -14.67 7.86
C ASP A 287 9.93 -15.78 8.92
N ALA A 288 10.80 -15.71 9.92
CA ALA A 288 10.82 -16.68 11.04
C ALA A 288 9.53 -16.68 11.90
N ASN A 289 8.67 -15.69 11.78
CA ASN A 289 7.38 -15.63 12.47
C ASN A 289 6.23 -16.16 11.61
N GLY A 290 6.51 -16.55 10.36
CA GLY A 290 5.51 -17.03 9.40
C GLY A 290 4.79 -15.91 8.65
N ASN A 291 5.26 -14.66 8.72
CA ASN A 291 4.71 -13.59 7.89
C ASN A 291 5.22 -13.72 6.47
N LYS A 292 4.32 -13.66 5.49
CA LYS A 292 4.69 -13.67 4.08
C LYS A 292 5.36 -12.35 3.71
N LEU A 293 6.58 -12.43 3.16
CA LEU A 293 7.39 -11.30 2.77
C LEU A 293 7.32 -11.00 1.28
N ASP A 294 7.30 -12.05 0.45
CA ASP A 294 7.36 -11.90 -1.00
C ASP A 294 6.76 -13.11 -1.72
N THR A 295 6.39 -12.92 -2.99
CA THR A 295 5.79 -13.96 -3.83
C THR A 295 6.25 -13.81 -5.27
N PHE A 296 6.66 -14.92 -5.89
CA PHE A 296 6.77 -15.07 -7.32
C PHE A 296 5.72 -16.07 -7.80
N GLN A 297 4.87 -15.67 -8.74
CA GLN A 297 3.88 -16.57 -9.35
C GLN A 297 3.98 -16.53 -10.87
N ARG A 298 4.07 -17.70 -11.50
CA ARG A 298 3.97 -17.85 -12.94
C ARG A 298 2.81 -18.75 -13.33
N GLY A 299 1.86 -18.19 -14.05
CA GLY A 299 0.61 -18.85 -14.44
C GLY A 299 -0.37 -19.01 -13.28
N ASP A 300 -1.48 -19.69 -13.57
CA ASP A 300 -2.55 -19.95 -12.63
C ASP A 300 -2.46 -21.39 -12.09
N LYS A 301 -2.89 -21.58 -10.84
CA LYS A 301 -2.90 -22.89 -10.19
C LYS A 301 -3.77 -23.92 -10.95
N GLY A 302 -4.88 -23.48 -11.55
CA GLY A 302 -5.84 -24.38 -12.19
C GLY A 302 -6.33 -25.48 -11.24
N GLU A 303 -6.27 -26.76 -11.69
CA GLU A 303 -6.56 -27.94 -10.86
C GLU A 303 -5.35 -28.34 -9.99
N GLY A 304 -4.25 -27.60 -10.03
CA GLY A 304 -3.01 -27.80 -9.30
C GLY A 304 -1.83 -27.10 -10.00
N TRP A 305 -0.74 -26.90 -9.26
CA TRP A 305 0.51 -26.37 -9.83
C TRP A 305 1.16 -27.39 -10.75
N GLY A 306 2.04 -26.92 -11.66
CA GLY A 306 2.82 -27.77 -12.55
C GLY A 306 2.24 -27.95 -13.94
N ALA A 307 1.18 -27.21 -14.32
CA ALA A 307 0.70 -27.19 -15.70
C ALA A 307 1.77 -26.66 -16.66
N GLY A 308 1.81 -27.18 -17.89
CA GLY A 308 2.82 -26.81 -18.88
C GLY A 308 2.66 -25.38 -19.39
N LEU A 309 3.78 -24.67 -19.46
CA LEU A 309 3.96 -23.37 -20.10
C LEU A 309 5.15 -23.44 -21.06
N ASP A 310 5.32 -22.38 -21.86
CA ASP A 310 6.50 -22.26 -22.71
C ASP A 310 7.76 -22.19 -21.88
N LEU A 311 8.84 -22.87 -22.36
CA LEU A 311 10.14 -22.87 -21.72
C LEU A 311 10.74 -21.48 -21.82
N TRP A 312 11.20 -20.95 -20.67
CA TRP A 312 12.16 -19.87 -20.62
C TRP A 312 13.56 -20.39 -20.29
N ALA A 313 14.55 -20.09 -21.10
CA ALA A 313 15.91 -20.60 -20.94
C ALA A 313 16.78 -19.75 -20.01
N GLY A 314 16.42 -18.52 -19.73
CA GLY A 314 17.04 -17.61 -18.76
C GLY A 314 16.38 -17.68 -17.39
N SER A 315 16.49 -16.59 -16.65
CA SER A 315 15.90 -16.44 -15.31
C SER A 315 14.75 -15.44 -15.29
N TRP A 316 14.00 -15.41 -14.20
CA TRP A 316 13.12 -14.30 -13.82
C TRP A 316 13.83 -13.48 -12.76
N SER A 317 14.20 -12.25 -13.10
CA SER A 317 15.01 -11.37 -12.27
C SER A 317 14.26 -10.09 -11.94
N ARG A 318 14.32 -9.61 -10.70
CA ARG A 318 13.81 -8.28 -10.36
C ARG A 318 14.71 -7.21 -10.99
N ILE A 319 14.11 -6.30 -11.73
CA ILE A 319 14.81 -5.18 -12.37
C ILE A 319 14.10 -3.86 -11.99
N PRO A 320 14.74 -3.03 -11.14
CA PRO A 320 16.02 -3.22 -10.43
C PRO A 320 15.92 -4.23 -9.27
N ASP A 321 17.09 -4.69 -8.75
CA ASP A 321 17.18 -5.59 -7.61
C ASP A 321 16.31 -5.16 -6.44
N GLY A 322 15.60 -6.12 -5.86
CA GLY A 322 14.83 -5.97 -4.63
C GLY A 322 13.52 -5.18 -4.75
N THR A 323 13.35 -4.35 -5.76
CA THR A 323 12.18 -3.45 -5.87
C THR A 323 11.46 -3.50 -7.22
N GLY A 324 12.12 -4.00 -8.27
CA GLY A 324 11.52 -4.08 -9.60
C GLY A 324 10.58 -5.26 -9.77
N ASP A 325 9.83 -5.25 -10.88
CA ASP A 325 9.05 -6.41 -11.31
C ASP A 325 9.97 -7.55 -11.74
N PHE A 326 9.46 -8.79 -11.69
CA PHE A 326 10.16 -9.93 -12.26
C PHE A 326 10.07 -9.90 -13.79
N MET A 327 11.23 -9.72 -14.41
CA MET A 327 11.40 -9.71 -15.87
C MET A 327 12.10 -10.99 -16.33
N MET A 328 11.78 -11.46 -17.53
CA MET A 328 12.58 -12.49 -18.19
C MET A 328 13.90 -11.89 -18.66
N THR A 329 15.03 -12.46 -18.20
CA THR A 329 16.39 -12.05 -18.58
C THR A 329 17.15 -13.23 -19.20
N GLU A 330 17.90 -12.99 -20.27
CA GLU A 330 18.79 -14.02 -20.85
C GLU A 330 20.02 -14.26 -19.98
N SER A 331 20.43 -13.25 -19.22
CA SER A 331 21.57 -13.31 -18.31
C SER A 331 21.13 -13.90 -16.97
N VAL A 332 21.69 -15.04 -16.60
CA VAL A 332 21.53 -15.66 -15.28
C VAL A 332 22.65 -15.15 -14.40
N THR A 333 22.31 -14.40 -13.34
CA THR A 333 23.25 -13.57 -12.57
C THR A 333 23.51 -14.06 -11.15
N GLY A 334 23.05 -15.24 -10.80
CA GLY A 334 23.03 -15.77 -9.44
C GLY A 334 24.22 -15.39 -8.56
N GLY A 335 23.98 -14.76 -7.42
CA GLY A 335 24.95 -14.23 -6.46
C GLY A 335 25.47 -12.83 -6.78
N ALA A 336 24.89 -12.13 -7.78
CA ALA A 336 25.29 -10.80 -8.19
C ALA A 336 24.07 -9.97 -8.63
N ALA A 337 24.26 -8.67 -8.79
CA ALA A 337 23.18 -7.78 -9.25
C ALA A 337 22.63 -8.19 -10.62
N ASN A 338 21.31 -8.14 -10.76
CA ASN A 338 20.62 -8.52 -11.98
C ASN A 338 20.96 -7.58 -13.15
N ASN A 339 21.08 -8.17 -14.33
CA ASN A 339 21.30 -7.41 -15.56
C ASN A 339 19.98 -7.20 -16.29
N GLY A 340 19.54 -5.94 -16.37
CA GLY A 340 18.31 -5.54 -17.07
C GLY A 340 18.44 -5.36 -18.58
N GLU A 341 19.61 -5.57 -19.18
CA GLU A 341 19.78 -5.44 -20.62
C GLU A 341 18.96 -6.52 -21.37
N GLY A 342 18.07 -6.07 -22.24
CA GLY A 342 17.20 -6.97 -23.00
C GLY A 342 16.06 -7.62 -22.19
N ALA A 343 15.86 -7.21 -20.92
CA ALA A 343 14.80 -7.74 -20.08
C ALA A 343 13.41 -7.49 -20.68
N VAL A 344 12.55 -8.51 -20.66
CA VAL A 344 11.17 -8.43 -21.17
C VAL A 344 10.18 -9.00 -20.15
N ALA A 345 8.97 -8.49 -20.12
CA ALA A 345 7.92 -9.00 -19.24
C ALA A 345 7.48 -10.42 -19.66
N ASP A 346 7.33 -11.33 -18.67
CA ASP A 346 6.64 -12.62 -18.92
C ASP A 346 5.12 -12.39 -18.74
N PRO A 347 4.31 -12.60 -19.78
CA PRO A 347 2.86 -12.41 -19.69
C PRO A 347 2.18 -13.40 -18.73
N ASN A 348 2.89 -14.42 -18.27
CA ASN A 348 2.39 -15.40 -17.31
C ASN A 348 2.78 -15.06 -15.85
N VAL A 349 3.69 -14.11 -15.59
CA VAL A 349 4.02 -13.65 -14.24
C VAL A 349 2.91 -12.72 -13.73
N LYS A 350 2.53 -12.88 -12.47
CA LYS A 350 1.40 -12.19 -11.80
C LYS A 350 1.90 -11.15 -10.82
#